data_71525baf1dbbcadf845b7a9972aaccf7
#
_entry.id   71525baf1dbbcadf845b7a9972aaccf7
#
_cell.length_a   1.000
_cell.length_b   1.000
_cell.length_c   1.000
_cell.angle_alpha   90.00
_cell.angle_beta   90.00
_cell.angle_gamma   90.00
#
_symmetry.space_group_name_H-M   'P 1'
#
loop_
_entity.id
_entity.type
_entity.pdbx_description
1 polymer ?
#
loop_
_entity_poly.entity_id
_entity_poly.type
_entity_poly.pdbx_seq_one_letter_code
_entity_poly.pdbx_strand_id
1 'polypeptide(L)'
;LDKPVLSLKKPSAKAVTGRARPAPSKTRTAQNKPRAGGAKPTGKLTGKPTAKSTGAPALQSRQIVFDILTAVEEGSQLDKALAAHTDLPKLDGRDRRFVQLLATTYLRRRGQLEKILAPLMTRRPFGAQADANIILAMGAAQLLFLKTGAHAAVDNTVELMRQAGFERLCGLANAVMRRLTRDGDSLLATTNDAENLPEWLRLSWQHYWGDEATNMIAGLAMLPPSLDISVAADAAHWAE
;
A
#
# COMPACT_ATOMS: atom_id res chain seq x y z
N LEU A 1 -36.51 -29.54 -14.54
CA LEU A 1 -35.84 -28.26 -14.13
C LEU A 1 -34.38 -28.32 -14.57
N ASP A 2 -34.15 -27.92 -15.83
CA ASP A 2 -32.84 -27.87 -16.44
C ASP A 2 -32.05 -26.66 -15.89
N LYS A 3 -30.85 -26.93 -15.41
CA LYS A 3 -29.89 -25.88 -14.99
C LYS A 3 -29.08 -25.46 -16.21
N PRO A 4 -28.95 -24.16 -16.52
CA PRO A 4 -28.09 -23.72 -17.61
C PRO A 4 -26.61 -23.86 -17.22
N VAL A 5 -25.87 -24.62 -18.03
CA VAL A 5 -24.40 -24.71 -17.96
C VAL A 5 -23.79 -23.53 -18.69
N LEU A 6 -23.17 -22.60 -17.97
CA LEU A 6 -22.43 -21.47 -18.55
C LEU A 6 -21.09 -21.96 -19.11
N SER A 7 -21.00 -22.04 -20.44
CA SER A 7 -19.77 -22.32 -21.17
C SER A 7 -18.98 -21.04 -21.40
N LEU A 8 -17.84 -20.89 -20.73
CA LEU A 8 -16.91 -19.77 -20.91
C LEU A 8 -16.05 -20.00 -22.18
N LYS A 9 -16.33 -19.25 -23.25
CA LYS A 9 -15.48 -19.15 -24.43
C LYS A 9 -14.23 -18.33 -24.13
N LYS A 10 -13.04 -18.92 -24.29
CA LYS A 10 -11.74 -18.22 -24.23
C LYS A 10 -11.60 -17.24 -25.42
N PRO A 11 -11.13 -16.00 -25.22
CA PRO A 11 -10.80 -15.11 -26.31
C PRO A 11 -9.50 -15.54 -27.01
N SER A 12 -9.53 -15.58 -28.33
CA SER A 12 -8.43 -15.89 -29.26
C SER A 12 -7.41 -14.74 -29.28
N ALA A 13 -6.13 -15.06 -29.09
CA ALA A 13 -5.02 -14.14 -29.23
C ALA A 13 -4.78 -13.76 -30.70
N LYS A 14 -4.90 -12.47 -31.06
CA LYS A 14 -4.43 -11.92 -32.34
C LYS A 14 -2.98 -11.46 -32.19
N ALA A 15 -2.11 -12.06 -33.00
CA ALA A 15 -0.73 -11.64 -33.18
C ALA A 15 -0.65 -10.24 -33.80
N VAL A 16 0.14 -9.34 -33.22
CA VAL A 16 0.51 -8.04 -33.81
C VAL A 16 1.96 -8.11 -34.24
N THR A 17 2.13 -8.02 -35.55
CA THR A 17 3.40 -7.98 -36.28
C THR A 17 4.21 -6.73 -36.00
N GLY A 18 5.54 -6.90 -36.00
CA GLY A 18 6.56 -5.93 -35.62
C GLY A 18 6.60 -4.65 -36.44
N ARG A 19 7.12 -3.61 -35.80
CA ARG A 19 7.61 -2.41 -36.46
C ARG A 19 8.99 -2.03 -35.94
N ALA A 20 9.89 -1.80 -36.91
CA ALA A 20 11.32 -1.62 -36.79
C ALA A 20 11.74 -0.39 -35.95
N ARG A 21 12.89 -0.51 -35.27
CA ARG A 21 13.64 0.54 -34.58
C ARG A 21 14.35 1.46 -35.58
N PRO A 22 14.43 2.78 -35.34
CA PRO A 22 15.47 3.63 -35.92
C PRO A 22 16.70 3.73 -34.99
N ALA A 23 17.88 3.85 -35.63
CA ALA A 23 19.21 3.86 -35.05
C ALA A 23 19.58 5.21 -34.36
N PRO A 24 20.64 5.25 -33.52
CA PRO A 24 21.00 6.41 -32.74
C PRO A 24 21.85 7.43 -33.50
N SER A 25 21.58 8.72 -33.30
CA SER A 25 22.40 9.81 -33.80
C SER A 25 23.43 10.28 -32.78
N LYS A 26 24.58 10.69 -33.31
CA LYS A 26 25.88 10.97 -32.72
C LYS A 26 25.95 12.28 -31.88
N THR A 27 26.67 12.19 -30.78
CA THR A 27 27.67 13.11 -30.17
C THR A 27 27.56 14.61 -30.36
N ARG A 28 27.53 15.32 -29.25
CA ARG A 28 28.17 16.63 -29.15
C ARG A 28 28.82 16.82 -27.77
N THR A 29 30.18 16.83 -27.80
CA THR A 29 31.10 17.14 -26.72
C THR A 29 31.02 18.64 -26.40
N ALA A 30 30.89 19.01 -25.14
CA ALA A 30 31.17 20.35 -24.67
C ALA A 30 32.08 20.26 -23.44
N GLN A 31 33.30 20.73 -23.64
CA GLN A 31 34.33 20.96 -22.62
C GLN A 31 33.85 22.02 -21.61
N ASN A 32 34.05 21.79 -20.33
CA ASN A 32 34.05 22.87 -19.37
C ASN A 32 35.27 22.77 -18.42
N LYS A 33 35.99 23.89 -18.35
CA LYS A 33 37.26 24.16 -17.69
C LYS A 33 37.05 24.29 -16.17
N PRO A 34 38.04 23.95 -15.32
CA PRO A 34 37.97 24.13 -13.88
C PRO A 34 38.27 25.55 -13.44
N ARG A 35 37.58 26.02 -12.43
CA ARG A 35 37.90 27.28 -11.74
C ARG A 35 38.26 26.95 -10.29
N ALA A 36 39.47 27.31 -9.94
CA ALA A 36 40.04 27.17 -8.61
C ALA A 36 39.66 28.37 -7.71
N GLY A 37 39.66 28.12 -6.41
CA GLY A 37 40.09 29.09 -5.42
C GLY A 37 39.04 29.60 -4.44
N GLY A 38 39.29 29.39 -3.14
CA GLY A 38 38.69 30.15 -2.05
C GLY A 38 38.51 29.35 -0.75
N ALA A 39 39.53 29.40 0.14
CA ALA A 39 39.53 28.75 1.45
C ALA A 39 39.04 29.70 2.56
N LYS A 40 38.31 29.07 3.55
CA LYS A 40 38.16 29.35 5.00
C LYS A 40 37.32 30.57 5.46
N PRO A 41 36.74 30.56 6.69
CA PRO A 41 37.16 29.88 7.92
C PRO A 41 36.07 29.20 8.79
N THR A 42 36.57 28.33 9.61
CA THR A 42 36.16 27.86 10.95
C THR A 42 35.05 28.62 11.69
N GLY A 43 33.95 27.93 12.00
CA GLY A 43 32.91 28.37 12.91
C GLY A 43 32.39 27.20 13.77
N LYS A 44 32.57 27.37 15.07
CA LYS A 44 32.22 26.57 16.25
C LYS A 44 31.08 25.54 16.11
N LEU A 45 31.40 24.32 16.45
CA LEU A 45 30.49 23.25 16.88
C LEU A 45 29.78 23.64 18.17
N THR A 46 28.52 24.03 18.08
CA THR A 46 27.57 23.95 19.22
C THR A 46 26.70 22.77 18.96
N GLY A 47 26.93 21.71 19.72
CA GLY A 47 26.17 20.48 19.67
C GLY A 47 24.69 20.74 20.02
N LYS A 48 23.83 20.57 19.02
CA LYS A 48 22.39 20.44 19.23
C LYS A 48 22.15 19.00 19.66
N PRO A 49 21.35 18.73 20.70
CA PRO A 49 21.13 17.35 21.13
C PRO A 49 20.48 16.57 20.00
N THR A 50 21.14 15.50 19.61
CA THR A 50 20.60 14.48 18.68
C THR A 50 19.32 13.93 19.29
N ALA A 51 18.20 14.28 18.69
CA ALA A 51 16.93 13.64 18.97
C ALA A 51 17.13 12.12 18.74
N LYS A 52 16.98 11.34 19.81
CA LYS A 52 17.02 9.88 19.79
C LYS A 52 16.11 9.38 18.67
N SER A 53 16.62 8.52 17.81
CA SER A 53 15.92 7.88 16.68
C SER A 53 14.71 7.08 17.19
N THR A 54 13.59 7.71 17.31
CA THR A 54 12.26 7.07 17.52
C THR A 54 11.78 6.35 16.26
N GLY A 55 12.57 6.34 15.18
CA GLY A 55 12.20 5.78 13.88
C GLY A 55 12.40 4.27 13.72
N ALA A 56 13.32 3.67 14.46
CA ALA A 56 13.69 2.27 14.22
C ALA A 56 12.56 1.26 14.50
N PRO A 57 11.83 1.31 15.64
CA PRO A 57 10.73 0.38 15.90
C PRO A 57 9.55 0.57 14.95
N ALA A 58 9.22 1.83 14.65
CA ALA A 58 8.13 2.16 13.75
C ALA A 58 8.37 1.68 12.32
N LEU A 59 9.61 1.66 11.86
CA LEU A 59 9.98 1.18 10.54
C LEU A 59 10.01 -0.35 10.49
N GLN A 60 10.46 -1.00 11.57
CA GLN A 60 10.45 -2.45 11.70
C GLN A 60 9.04 -3.03 11.58
N SER A 61 8.06 -2.46 12.27
CA SER A 61 6.65 -2.89 12.16
C SER A 61 6.16 -2.81 10.71
N ARG A 62 6.54 -1.78 9.96
CA ARG A 62 6.15 -1.59 8.55
C ARG A 62 6.86 -2.55 7.61
N GLN A 63 8.12 -2.86 7.87
CA GLN A 63 8.84 -3.89 7.12
C GLN A 63 8.14 -5.25 7.27
N ILE A 64 7.78 -5.63 8.50
CA ILE A 64 7.03 -6.86 8.76
C ILE A 64 5.69 -6.88 8.01
N VAL A 65 4.96 -5.75 7.98
CA VAL A 65 3.72 -5.67 7.19
C VAL A 65 3.99 -5.86 5.71
N PHE A 66 5.05 -5.25 5.18
CA PHE A 66 5.42 -5.40 3.77
C PHE A 66 5.74 -6.86 3.43
N ASP A 67 6.53 -7.54 4.25
CA ASP A 67 6.88 -8.95 4.05
C ASP A 67 5.64 -9.85 4.09
N ILE A 68 4.74 -9.62 5.04
CA ILE A 68 3.46 -10.35 5.17
C ILE A 68 2.58 -10.11 3.93
N LEU A 69 2.42 -8.87 3.50
CA LEU A 69 1.60 -8.53 2.34
C LEU A 69 2.19 -9.07 1.03
N THR A 70 3.51 -9.07 0.88
CA THR A 70 4.18 -9.70 -0.26
C THR A 70 3.86 -11.20 -0.29
N ALA A 71 3.97 -11.91 0.83
CA ALA A 71 3.58 -13.32 0.91
C ALA A 71 2.09 -13.55 0.58
N VAL A 72 1.21 -12.64 0.98
CA VAL A 72 -0.23 -12.71 0.62
C VAL A 72 -0.46 -12.50 -0.87
N GLU A 73 0.23 -11.55 -1.50
CA GLU A 73 0.17 -11.34 -2.95
C GLU A 73 0.71 -12.54 -3.74
N GLU A 74 1.65 -13.29 -3.18
CA GLU A 74 2.17 -14.56 -3.71
C GLU A 74 1.22 -15.75 -3.46
N GLY A 75 0.09 -15.54 -2.78
CA GLY A 75 -0.97 -16.55 -2.59
C GLY A 75 -1.06 -17.15 -1.18
N SER A 76 -0.29 -16.69 -0.21
CA SER A 76 -0.42 -17.12 1.18
C SER A 76 -1.71 -16.55 1.81
N GLN A 77 -2.30 -17.29 2.74
CA GLN A 77 -3.37 -16.76 3.59
C GLN A 77 -2.78 -15.82 4.65
N LEU A 78 -3.49 -14.72 4.96
CA LEU A 78 -3.02 -13.72 5.93
C LEU A 78 -2.62 -14.34 7.28
N ASP A 79 -3.46 -15.21 7.84
CA ASP A 79 -3.20 -15.84 9.15
C ASP A 79 -1.94 -16.71 9.11
N LYS A 80 -1.71 -17.41 8.00
CA LYS A 80 -0.49 -18.22 7.80
C LYS A 80 0.74 -17.33 7.66
N ALA A 81 0.65 -16.24 6.90
CA ALA A 81 1.75 -15.29 6.73
C ALA A 81 2.11 -14.61 8.06
N LEU A 82 1.10 -14.22 8.86
CA LEU A 82 1.30 -13.69 10.21
C LEU A 82 1.96 -14.70 11.14
N ALA A 83 1.49 -15.95 11.16
CA ALA A 83 2.03 -17.00 12.03
C ALA A 83 3.44 -17.43 11.64
N ALA A 84 3.79 -17.39 10.36
CA ALA A 84 5.08 -17.78 9.85
C ALA A 84 6.18 -16.72 10.04
N HIS A 85 5.82 -15.45 10.30
CA HIS A 85 6.78 -14.37 10.38
C HIS A 85 7.58 -14.38 11.69
N THR A 86 8.90 -14.64 11.61
CA THR A 86 9.78 -14.89 12.77
C THR A 86 10.01 -13.67 13.67
N ASP A 87 9.90 -12.46 13.13
CA ASP A 87 10.14 -11.22 13.88
C ASP A 87 8.86 -10.62 14.48
N LEU A 88 7.68 -11.04 14.03
CA LEU A 88 6.41 -10.56 14.58
C LEU A 88 6.26 -10.83 16.09
N PRO A 89 6.60 -12.03 16.63
CA PRO A 89 6.53 -12.28 18.06
C PRO A 89 7.53 -11.44 18.90
N LYS A 90 8.59 -10.92 18.28
CA LYS A 90 9.62 -10.11 18.96
C LYS A 90 9.18 -8.66 19.19
N LEU A 91 8.16 -8.20 18.47
CA LEU A 91 7.59 -6.87 18.67
C LEU A 91 6.86 -6.78 20.01
N ASP A 92 6.75 -5.56 20.53
CA ASP A 92 5.86 -5.30 21.66
C ASP A 92 4.38 -5.47 21.27
N GLY A 93 3.49 -5.50 22.27
CA GLY A 93 2.06 -5.72 22.04
C GLY A 93 1.39 -4.62 21.23
N ARG A 94 1.88 -3.37 21.28
CA ARG A 94 1.37 -2.24 20.51
C ARG A 94 1.75 -2.38 19.04
N ASP A 95 3.00 -2.68 18.78
CA ASP A 95 3.52 -2.82 17.42
C ASP A 95 2.95 -4.05 16.71
N ARG A 96 2.74 -5.16 17.43
CA ARG A 96 2.02 -6.33 16.88
C ARG A 96 0.59 -5.99 16.47
N ARG A 97 -0.14 -5.24 17.31
CA ARG A 97 -1.50 -4.77 16.95
C ARG A 97 -1.47 -3.84 15.75
N PHE A 98 -0.46 -2.96 15.65
CA PHE A 98 -0.30 -2.08 14.50
C PHE A 98 -0.04 -2.86 13.21
N VAL A 99 0.82 -3.90 13.24
CA VAL A 99 1.07 -4.78 12.08
C VAL A 99 -0.24 -5.39 11.60
N GLN A 100 -1.02 -5.98 12.50
CA GLN A 100 -2.30 -6.60 12.16
C GLN A 100 -3.31 -5.58 11.62
N LEU A 101 -3.39 -4.41 12.26
CA LEU A 101 -4.28 -3.33 11.84
C LEU A 101 -3.93 -2.82 10.43
N LEU A 102 -2.64 -2.55 10.16
CA LEU A 102 -2.23 -2.04 8.86
C LEU A 102 -2.41 -3.08 7.76
N ALA A 103 -2.04 -4.34 8.00
CA ALA A 103 -2.22 -5.42 7.03
C ALA A 103 -3.71 -5.65 6.69
N THR A 104 -4.57 -5.71 7.71
CA THR A 104 -6.02 -5.88 7.49
C THR A 104 -6.65 -4.66 6.82
N THR A 105 -6.21 -3.44 7.16
CA THR A 105 -6.69 -2.22 6.49
C THR A 105 -6.31 -2.20 5.02
N TYR A 106 -5.05 -2.51 4.70
CA TYR A 106 -4.58 -2.63 3.32
C TYR A 106 -5.46 -3.60 2.52
N LEU A 107 -5.66 -4.82 3.03
CA LEU A 107 -6.43 -5.85 2.33
C LEU A 107 -7.91 -5.48 2.16
N ARG A 108 -8.54 -4.92 3.20
CA ARG A 108 -9.94 -4.49 3.14
C ARG A 108 -10.16 -3.32 2.19
N ARG A 109 -9.20 -2.42 2.07
CA ARG A 109 -9.31 -1.17 1.29
C ARG A 109 -8.54 -1.23 -0.04
N ARG A 110 -8.15 -2.42 -0.46
CA ARG A 110 -7.27 -2.63 -1.63
C ARG A 110 -7.80 -1.96 -2.89
N GLY A 111 -9.07 -2.18 -3.23
CA GLY A 111 -9.67 -1.61 -4.44
C GLY A 111 -9.71 -0.08 -4.43
N GLN A 112 -10.10 0.52 -3.30
CA GLN A 112 -10.06 1.99 -3.14
C GLN A 112 -8.63 2.52 -3.20
N LEU A 113 -7.68 1.86 -2.55
CA LEU A 113 -6.26 2.25 -2.59
C LEU A 113 -5.70 2.21 -4.02
N GLU A 114 -6.00 1.17 -4.79
CA GLU A 114 -5.59 1.06 -6.19
C GLU A 114 -6.19 2.18 -7.05
N LYS A 115 -7.48 2.47 -6.89
CA LYS A 115 -8.17 3.54 -7.63
C LYS A 115 -7.63 4.92 -7.28
N ILE A 116 -7.34 5.18 -6.00
CA ILE A 116 -6.78 6.45 -5.52
C ILE A 116 -5.35 6.64 -6.03
N LEU A 117 -4.53 5.59 -6.02
CA LEU A 117 -3.13 5.68 -6.42
C LEU A 117 -2.94 5.76 -7.93
N ALA A 118 -3.81 5.14 -8.73
CA ALA A 118 -3.67 5.09 -10.19
C ALA A 118 -3.46 6.47 -10.84
N PRO A 119 -4.27 7.52 -10.57
CA PRO A 119 -4.09 8.84 -11.20
C PRO A 119 -2.90 9.63 -10.65
N LEU A 120 -2.25 9.17 -9.58
CA LEU A 120 -1.11 9.84 -8.97
C LEU A 120 0.22 9.44 -9.62
N MET A 121 0.22 8.41 -10.45
CA MET A 121 1.40 7.87 -11.11
C MET A 121 1.22 7.89 -12.62
N THR A 122 2.15 8.53 -13.33
CA THR A 122 2.21 8.48 -14.81
C THR A 122 2.49 7.06 -15.29
N ARG A 123 3.28 6.31 -14.53
CA ARG A 123 3.61 4.91 -14.79
C ARG A 123 3.67 4.15 -13.48
N ARG A 124 2.84 3.12 -13.36
CA ARG A 124 2.84 2.22 -12.19
C ARG A 124 4.10 1.34 -12.21
N PRO A 125 4.78 1.13 -11.08
CA PRO A 125 5.84 0.13 -10.95
C PRO A 125 5.38 -1.26 -11.40
N PHE A 126 6.24 -1.98 -12.15
CA PHE A 126 5.92 -3.29 -12.73
C PHE A 126 7.17 -4.20 -12.78
N GLY A 127 6.97 -5.48 -13.07
CA GLY A 127 8.04 -6.48 -13.10
C GLY A 127 8.75 -6.56 -11.74
N ALA A 128 10.07 -6.53 -11.72
CA ALA A 128 10.87 -6.58 -10.49
C ALA A 128 10.62 -5.43 -9.49
N GLN A 129 9.86 -4.41 -9.88
CA GLN A 129 9.49 -3.28 -9.02
C GLN A 129 8.02 -3.31 -8.61
N ALA A 130 7.28 -4.38 -8.94
CA ALA A 130 5.84 -4.48 -8.68
C ALA A 130 5.51 -4.32 -7.18
N ASP A 131 6.33 -4.89 -6.30
CA ASP A 131 6.12 -4.87 -4.86
C ASP A 131 6.22 -3.47 -4.25
N ALA A 132 6.87 -2.52 -4.94
CA ALA A 132 6.85 -1.12 -4.54
C ALA A 132 5.42 -0.53 -4.48
N ASN A 133 4.45 -1.09 -5.24
CA ASN A 133 3.05 -0.71 -5.14
C ASN A 133 2.44 -1.06 -3.78
N ILE A 134 2.88 -2.16 -3.15
CA ILE A 134 2.44 -2.55 -1.81
C ILE A 134 2.85 -1.45 -0.82
N ILE A 135 4.11 -0.98 -0.89
CA ILE A 135 4.64 0.07 -0.02
C ILE A 135 3.86 1.38 -0.20
N LEU A 136 3.58 1.79 -1.45
CA LEU A 136 2.78 2.99 -1.74
C LEU A 136 1.36 2.86 -1.18
N ALA A 137 0.72 1.71 -1.35
CA ALA A 137 -0.62 1.47 -0.84
C ALA A 137 -0.66 1.37 0.70
N MET A 138 0.37 0.80 1.34
CA MET A 138 0.53 0.85 2.80
C MET A 138 0.65 2.29 3.31
N GLY A 139 1.43 3.13 2.63
CA GLY A 139 1.54 4.56 2.95
C GLY A 139 0.19 5.28 2.83
N ALA A 140 -0.52 5.04 1.74
CA ALA A 140 -1.86 5.58 1.51
C ALA A 140 -2.86 5.09 2.58
N ALA A 141 -2.83 3.81 2.95
CA ALA A 141 -3.68 3.26 4.00
C ALA A 141 -3.44 3.94 5.36
N GLN A 142 -2.18 4.21 5.70
CA GLN A 142 -1.82 4.92 6.93
C GLN A 142 -2.34 6.36 6.94
N LEU A 143 -2.26 7.08 5.82
CA LEU A 143 -2.76 8.46 5.73
C LEU A 143 -4.28 8.52 5.74
N LEU A 144 -4.94 7.75 4.88
CA LEU A 144 -6.36 7.90 4.59
C LEU A 144 -7.25 7.23 5.63
N PHE A 145 -6.87 6.03 6.08
CA PHE A 145 -7.72 5.21 6.94
C PHE A 145 -7.26 5.15 8.40
N LEU A 146 -5.93 5.10 8.64
CA LEU A 146 -5.40 5.06 10.00
C LEU A 146 -5.07 6.44 10.58
N LYS A 147 -5.22 7.50 9.77
CA LYS A 147 -4.98 8.89 10.17
C LYS A 147 -3.61 9.11 10.84
N THR A 148 -2.60 8.37 10.37
CA THR A 148 -1.21 8.57 10.80
C THR A 148 -0.76 9.97 10.40
N GLY A 149 0.02 10.63 11.27
CA GLY A 149 0.52 11.98 10.98
C GLY A 149 1.27 12.04 9.63
N ALA A 150 0.95 13.04 8.81
CA ALA A 150 1.36 13.12 7.42
C ALA A 150 2.89 13.01 7.23
N HIS A 151 3.68 13.75 8.03
CA HIS A 151 5.15 13.68 7.95
C HIS A 151 5.67 12.27 8.24
N ALA A 152 5.18 11.63 9.30
CA ALA A 152 5.60 10.28 9.64
C ALA A 152 5.20 9.26 8.57
N ALA A 153 4.03 9.39 7.97
CA ALA A 153 3.58 8.50 6.89
C ALA A 153 4.45 8.66 5.63
N VAL A 154 4.78 9.89 5.25
CA VAL A 154 5.66 10.18 4.10
C VAL A 154 7.06 9.62 4.35
N ASP A 155 7.68 9.99 5.47
CA ASP A 155 9.06 9.62 5.78
C ASP A 155 9.23 8.11 5.91
N ASN A 156 8.32 7.43 6.62
CA ASN A 156 8.36 5.99 6.77
C ASN A 156 8.12 5.24 5.43
N THR A 157 7.26 5.78 4.55
CA THR A 157 7.04 5.17 3.23
C THR A 157 8.28 5.28 2.35
N VAL A 158 8.93 6.45 2.33
CA VAL A 158 10.17 6.66 1.56
C VAL A 158 11.30 5.81 2.12
N GLU A 159 11.44 5.73 3.45
CA GLU A 159 12.48 4.93 4.08
C GLU A 159 12.27 3.43 3.87
N LEU A 160 11.03 2.94 3.97
CA LEU A 160 10.69 1.56 3.65
C LEU A 160 10.98 1.23 2.19
N MET A 161 10.68 2.14 1.26
CA MET A 161 11.01 2.00 -0.16
C MET A 161 12.52 1.81 -0.38
N ARG A 162 13.34 2.57 0.37
CA ARG A 162 14.81 2.45 0.32
C ARG A 162 15.30 1.12 0.89
N GLN A 163 14.78 0.70 2.05
CA GLN A 163 15.19 -0.55 2.71
C GLN A 163 14.77 -1.79 1.91
N ALA A 164 13.65 -1.72 1.20
CA ALA A 164 13.20 -2.78 0.30
C ALA A 164 13.97 -2.83 -1.04
N GLY A 165 15.00 -2.00 -1.23
CA GLY A 165 15.82 -2.00 -2.45
C GLY A 165 15.23 -1.20 -3.63
N PHE A 166 14.18 -0.41 -3.40
CA PHE A 166 13.55 0.40 -4.44
C PHE A 166 14.02 1.86 -4.41
N GLU A 167 15.30 2.12 -4.21
CA GLU A 167 15.87 3.48 -4.08
C GLU A 167 15.47 4.43 -5.22
N ARG A 168 15.44 3.90 -6.46
CA ARG A 168 15.04 4.69 -7.64
C ARG A 168 13.59 5.17 -7.60
N LEU A 169 12.75 4.55 -6.77
CA LEU A 169 11.35 4.89 -6.60
C LEU A 169 11.08 5.79 -5.38
N CYS A 170 12.09 6.14 -4.58
CA CYS A 170 11.93 7.04 -3.42
C CYS A 170 11.38 8.41 -3.84
N GLY A 171 11.80 8.93 -5.00
CA GLY A 171 11.25 10.18 -5.54
C GLY A 171 9.77 10.07 -5.91
N LEU A 172 9.37 8.96 -6.52
CA LEU A 172 7.96 8.67 -6.80
C LEU A 172 7.16 8.55 -5.51
N ALA A 173 7.66 7.79 -4.53
CA ALA A 173 6.99 7.62 -3.24
C ALA A 173 6.75 8.97 -2.54
N ASN A 174 7.77 9.82 -2.48
CA ASN A 174 7.66 11.16 -1.88
C ASN A 174 6.62 12.02 -2.63
N ALA A 175 6.62 12.02 -3.98
CA ALA A 175 5.67 12.79 -4.78
C ALA A 175 4.22 12.30 -4.57
N VAL A 176 3.99 10.99 -4.63
CA VAL A 176 2.68 10.36 -4.42
C VAL A 176 2.17 10.65 -3.01
N MET A 177 2.99 10.43 -1.99
CA MET A 177 2.59 10.62 -0.59
C MET A 177 2.29 12.09 -0.27
N ARG A 178 3.08 13.03 -0.80
CA ARG A 178 2.80 14.48 -0.64
C ARG A 178 1.50 14.89 -1.33
N ARG A 179 1.21 14.31 -2.50
CA ARG A 179 -0.05 14.57 -3.19
C ARG A 179 -1.24 13.99 -2.41
N LEU A 180 -1.09 12.77 -1.86
CA LEU A 180 -2.10 12.19 -0.96
C LEU A 180 -2.33 13.02 0.30
N THR A 181 -1.28 13.60 0.87
CA THR A 181 -1.43 14.50 2.05
C THR A 181 -2.27 15.73 1.72
N ARG A 182 -2.18 16.26 0.49
CA ARG A 182 -2.92 17.44 0.07
C ARG A 182 -4.33 17.12 -0.43
N ASP A 183 -4.45 16.10 -1.27
CA ASP A 183 -5.66 15.83 -2.07
C ASP A 183 -6.38 14.54 -1.61
N GLY A 184 -5.87 13.84 -0.59
CA GLY A 184 -6.28 12.48 -0.23
C GLY A 184 -7.76 12.34 0.14
N ASP A 185 -8.31 13.27 0.91
CA ASP A 185 -9.73 13.22 1.30
C ASP A 185 -10.65 13.45 0.08
N SER A 186 -10.28 14.34 -0.85
CA SER A 186 -11.05 14.55 -2.09
C SER A 186 -10.96 13.34 -3.02
N LEU A 187 -9.80 12.69 -3.12
CA LEU A 187 -9.63 11.47 -3.89
C LEU A 187 -10.43 10.30 -3.28
N LEU A 188 -10.43 10.17 -1.95
CA LEU A 188 -11.23 9.16 -1.26
C LEU A 188 -12.72 9.35 -1.50
N ALA A 189 -13.21 10.60 -1.52
CA ALA A 189 -14.60 10.92 -1.81
C ALA A 189 -15.05 10.53 -3.23
N THR A 190 -14.12 10.29 -4.17
CA THR A 190 -14.44 9.79 -5.52
C THR A 190 -14.58 8.27 -5.59
N THR A 191 -14.38 7.56 -4.47
CA THR A 191 -14.45 6.10 -4.38
C THR A 191 -15.65 5.66 -3.56
N ASN A 192 -16.03 4.40 -3.68
CA ASN A 192 -17.04 3.77 -2.84
C ASN A 192 -16.56 2.42 -2.30
N ASP A 193 -17.26 1.88 -1.29
CA ASP A 193 -16.83 0.66 -0.63
C ASP A 193 -16.95 -0.59 -1.52
N ALA A 194 -17.86 -0.60 -2.51
CA ALA A 194 -18.00 -1.72 -3.44
C ALA A 194 -16.75 -1.93 -4.33
N GLU A 195 -15.89 -0.92 -4.48
CA GLU A 195 -14.63 -1.04 -5.21
C GLU A 195 -13.63 -1.99 -4.54
N ASN A 196 -13.81 -2.25 -3.25
CA ASN A 196 -12.98 -3.22 -2.51
C ASN A 196 -13.41 -4.68 -2.73
N LEU A 197 -14.56 -4.90 -3.35
CA LEU A 197 -15.03 -6.24 -3.70
C LEU A 197 -14.31 -6.73 -4.97
N PRO A 198 -13.99 -8.03 -5.08
CA PRO A 198 -13.57 -8.62 -6.34
C PRO A 198 -14.60 -8.31 -7.45
N GLU A 199 -14.12 -8.00 -8.66
CA GLU A 199 -15.00 -7.56 -9.76
C GLU A 199 -16.15 -8.52 -10.04
N TRP A 200 -15.88 -9.83 -10.06
CA TRP A 200 -16.89 -10.86 -10.30
C TRP A 200 -18.00 -10.83 -9.24
N LEU A 201 -17.65 -10.57 -7.97
CA LEU A 201 -18.60 -10.51 -6.86
C LEU A 201 -19.42 -9.21 -6.92
N ARG A 202 -18.73 -8.09 -7.15
CA ARG A 202 -19.37 -6.78 -7.30
C ARG A 202 -20.39 -6.79 -8.43
N LEU A 203 -20.01 -7.27 -9.62
CA LEU A 203 -20.91 -7.36 -10.77
C LEU A 203 -22.11 -8.29 -10.51
N SER A 204 -21.88 -9.44 -9.84
CA SER A 204 -22.95 -10.35 -9.46
C SER A 204 -23.94 -9.68 -8.50
N TRP A 205 -23.45 -9.02 -7.47
CA TRP A 205 -24.32 -8.36 -6.49
C TRP A 205 -25.06 -7.16 -7.08
N GLN A 206 -24.39 -6.36 -7.92
CA GLN A 206 -25.03 -5.25 -8.64
C GLN A 206 -26.17 -5.74 -9.55
N HIS A 207 -25.97 -6.88 -10.21
CA HIS A 207 -26.99 -7.46 -11.06
C HIS A 207 -28.25 -7.92 -10.28
N TYR A 208 -28.05 -8.53 -9.10
CA TYR A 208 -29.17 -9.09 -8.33
C TYR A 208 -29.82 -8.10 -7.36
N TRP A 209 -29.06 -7.19 -6.78
CA TRP A 209 -29.52 -6.30 -5.69
C TRP A 209 -29.39 -4.83 -6.00
N GLY A 210 -28.78 -4.45 -7.13
CA GLY A 210 -28.54 -3.07 -7.51
C GLY A 210 -27.32 -2.45 -6.83
N ASP A 211 -26.97 -1.24 -7.28
CA ASP A 211 -25.75 -0.54 -6.83
C ASP A 211 -25.82 -0.13 -5.36
N GLU A 212 -26.98 0.37 -4.91
CA GLU A 212 -27.17 0.87 -3.55
C GLU A 212 -27.00 -0.24 -2.51
N ALA A 213 -27.68 -1.38 -2.69
CA ALA A 213 -27.56 -2.51 -1.79
C ALA A 213 -26.16 -3.10 -1.80
N THR A 214 -25.51 -3.19 -2.98
CA THR A 214 -24.13 -3.64 -3.10
C THR A 214 -23.18 -2.75 -2.32
N ASN A 215 -23.32 -1.43 -2.40
CA ASN A 215 -22.51 -0.48 -1.63
C ASN A 215 -22.76 -0.60 -0.12
N MET A 216 -24.00 -0.76 0.32
CA MET A 216 -24.30 -0.95 1.75
C MET A 216 -23.66 -2.24 2.29
N ILE A 217 -23.78 -3.36 1.59
CA ILE A 217 -23.16 -4.63 2.01
C ILE A 217 -21.64 -4.53 2.02
N ALA A 218 -21.06 -3.90 0.99
CA ALA A 218 -19.62 -3.64 0.95
C ALA A 218 -19.16 -2.78 2.13
N GLY A 219 -19.91 -1.71 2.47
CA GLY A 219 -19.64 -0.85 3.61
C GLY A 219 -19.61 -1.63 4.93
N LEU A 220 -20.54 -2.54 5.15
CA LEU A 220 -20.55 -3.41 6.33
C LEU A 220 -19.31 -4.31 6.39
N ALA A 221 -18.86 -4.86 5.25
CA ALA A 221 -17.65 -5.68 5.18
C ALA A 221 -16.36 -4.90 5.48
N MET A 222 -16.38 -3.56 5.36
CA MET A 222 -15.24 -2.70 5.70
C MET A 222 -15.13 -2.41 7.21
N LEU A 223 -16.18 -2.66 7.97
CA LEU A 223 -16.15 -2.49 9.43
C LEU A 223 -15.39 -3.64 10.11
N PRO A 224 -14.72 -3.38 11.23
CA PRO A 224 -14.23 -4.46 12.08
C PRO A 224 -15.40 -5.35 12.50
N PRO A 225 -15.25 -6.69 12.50
CA PRO A 225 -16.29 -7.55 13.03
C PRO A 225 -16.52 -7.29 14.52
N SER A 226 -17.74 -7.42 14.98
CA SER A 226 -18.05 -7.46 16.41
C SER A 226 -17.34 -8.64 17.07
N LEU A 227 -17.00 -8.48 18.33
CA LEU A 227 -16.45 -9.59 19.10
C LEU A 227 -17.62 -10.40 19.69
N ASP A 228 -17.81 -11.61 19.17
CA ASP A 228 -18.77 -12.55 19.70
C ASP A 228 -18.05 -13.56 20.61
N ILE A 229 -18.48 -13.66 21.86
CA ILE A 229 -17.90 -14.56 22.85
C ILE A 229 -18.94 -15.61 23.23
N SER A 230 -18.60 -16.88 23.02
CA SER A 230 -19.40 -18.00 23.51
C SER A 230 -18.90 -18.39 24.91
N VAL A 231 -19.80 -18.38 25.89
CA VAL A 231 -19.52 -18.78 27.27
C VAL A 231 -20.34 -19.99 27.65
N ALA A 232 -19.77 -20.90 28.46
CA ALA A 232 -20.43 -22.14 28.86
C ALA A 232 -21.52 -21.90 29.91
N ALA A 233 -21.45 -20.83 30.68
CA ALA A 233 -22.43 -20.48 31.72
C ALA A 233 -22.37 -18.96 31.98
N ASP A 234 -23.48 -18.41 32.51
CA ASP A 234 -23.59 -17.02 33.00
C ASP A 234 -23.20 -15.94 32.00
N ALA A 235 -23.85 -15.95 30.82
CA ALA A 235 -23.59 -14.97 29.76
C ALA A 235 -23.84 -13.53 30.22
N ALA A 236 -24.73 -13.28 31.19
CA ALA A 236 -25.02 -11.95 31.70
C ALA A 236 -23.80 -11.31 32.41
N HIS A 237 -23.00 -12.12 33.12
CA HIS A 237 -21.77 -11.64 33.78
C HIS A 237 -20.69 -11.15 32.81
N TRP A 238 -20.69 -11.65 31.57
CA TRP A 238 -19.71 -11.26 30.54
C TRP A 238 -20.20 -10.15 29.63
N ALA A 239 -21.46 -9.71 29.79
CA ALA A 239 -22.07 -8.63 28.99
C ALA A 239 -21.92 -7.24 29.58
N GLU A 240 -21.36 -7.10 30.81
CA GLU A 240 -20.99 -5.86 31.48
C GLU A 240 -19.55 -5.46 31.15
#